data_1d321e82dd330ff02ad51f57e7a714ad
#
_entry.id   1d321e82dd330ff02ad51f57e7a714ad
#
_cell.length_a   1.000
_cell.length_b   1.000
_cell.length_c   1.000
_cell.angle_alpha   90.00
_cell.angle_beta   90.00
_cell.angle_gamma   90.00
#
_symmetry.space_group_name_H-M   'P 1'
#
loop_
_entity.id
_entity.type
_entity.pdbx_description
1 polymer ?
#
loop_
_entity_poly.entity_id
_entity_poly.type
_entity_poly.pdbx_seq_one_letter_code
_entity_poly.pdbx_strand_id
1 'polypeptide(L)'
;MAEFKHLVLVKFKEEVAVEEVLKGMEKLVSEMDIVKSFVWGEDIESHEMLRQGFTHAFMMTFSSKDDYGAFVSHPNHVEFSSTFSAAIDKAVLLDFPAVTIKTTTA
;
A
#
# COMPACT_ATOMS: atom_id res chain seq x y z
N MET A 1 -13.41 15.76 -8.16
CA MET A 1 -11.98 15.51 -8.36
C MET A 1 -11.67 14.06 -8.09
N ALA A 2 -10.79 13.49 -8.91
CA ALA A 2 -10.42 12.09 -8.76
C ALA A 2 -9.56 11.89 -7.51
N GLU A 3 -9.84 10.84 -6.76
CA GLU A 3 -8.97 10.42 -5.69
C GLU A 3 -7.66 9.87 -6.27
N PHE A 4 -6.59 9.97 -5.51
CA PHE A 4 -5.30 9.44 -5.92
C PHE A 4 -5.03 8.13 -5.20
N LYS A 5 -4.68 7.09 -5.94
CA LYS A 5 -4.44 5.74 -5.42
C LYS A 5 -2.96 5.40 -5.43
N HIS A 6 -2.53 4.77 -4.37
CA HIS A 6 -1.17 4.24 -4.23
C HIS A 6 -1.32 2.74 -4.02
N LEU A 7 -0.95 1.96 -5.04
CA LEU A 7 -1.08 0.50 -5.03
C LEU A 7 0.30 -0.14 -4.91
N VAL A 8 0.47 -1.04 -3.98
CA VAL A 8 1.71 -1.77 -3.79
C VAL A 8 1.43 -3.26 -3.75
N LEU A 9 2.11 -4.02 -4.60
CA LEU A 9 2.10 -5.47 -4.56
C LEU A 9 3.44 -5.93 -4.00
N VAL A 10 3.44 -6.87 -3.06
CA VAL A 10 4.63 -7.22 -2.31
C VAL A 10 4.81 -8.72 -2.19
N LYS A 11 6.06 -9.15 -2.30
CA LYS A 11 6.51 -10.45 -1.83
C LYS A 11 7.50 -10.18 -0.70
N PHE A 12 7.19 -10.64 0.51
CA PHE A 12 8.09 -10.51 1.65
C PHE A 12 9.20 -11.55 1.61
N LYS A 13 10.32 -11.24 2.23
CA LYS A 13 11.40 -12.22 2.45
C LYS A 13 10.92 -13.31 3.39
N GLU A 14 11.44 -14.52 3.24
CA GLU A 14 10.97 -15.69 3.99
C GLU A 14 11.10 -15.56 5.50
N GLU A 15 12.14 -14.91 5.99
CA GLU A 15 12.45 -14.82 7.41
C GLU A 15 11.82 -13.62 8.11
N VAL A 16 11.01 -12.87 7.40
CA VAL A 16 10.44 -11.61 7.92
C VAL A 16 9.22 -11.89 8.78
N ALA A 17 9.12 -11.20 9.90
CA ALA A 17 7.92 -11.19 10.72
C ALA A 17 6.88 -10.27 10.07
N VAL A 18 6.13 -10.79 9.12
CA VAL A 18 5.15 -10.01 8.34
C VAL A 18 4.16 -9.28 9.23
N GLU A 19 3.71 -9.91 10.31
CA GLU A 19 2.76 -9.29 11.23
C GLU A 19 3.31 -8.01 11.85
N GLU A 20 4.60 -7.96 12.15
CA GLU A 20 5.23 -6.77 12.71
C GLU A 20 5.28 -5.64 11.67
N VAL A 21 5.54 -5.98 10.41
CA VAL A 21 5.55 -5.02 9.31
C VAL A 21 4.13 -4.44 9.13
N LEU A 22 3.12 -5.29 9.16
CA LEU A 22 1.73 -4.87 9.03
C LEU A 22 1.29 -3.95 10.16
N LYS A 23 1.71 -4.25 11.39
CA LYS A 23 1.43 -3.38 12.54
C LYS A 23 2.08 -2.01 12.38
N GLY A 24 3.32 -1.98 11.88
CA GLY A 24 4.02 -0.73 11.62
C GLY A 24 3.29 0.10 10.57
N MET A 25 2.76 -0.54 9.55
CA MET A 25 1.99 0.11 8.50
C MET A 25 0.67 0.67 9.03
N GLU A 26 -0.04 -0.09 9.84
CA GLU A 26 -1.28 0.37 10.48
C GLU A 26 -1.01 1.59 11.37
N LYS A 27 0.06 1.55 12.13
CA LYS A 27 0.46 2.67 12.98
C LYS A 27 0.75 3.91 12.14
N LEU A 28 1.51 3.74 11.05
CA LEU A 28 1.86 4.84 10.16
C LEU A 28 0.60 5.54 9.64
N VAL A 29 -0.34 4.79 9.09
CA VAL A 29 -1.54 5.39 8.51
C VAL A 29 -2.46 5.99 9.58
N SER A 30 -2.48 5.41 10.78
CA SER A 30 -3.30 5.94 11.88
C SER A 30 -2.81 7.29 12.37
N GLU A 31 -1.53 7.58 12.16
CA GLU A 31 -0.91 8.85 12.59
C GLU A 31 -0.94 9.92 11.50
N MET A 32 -1.46 9.60 10.32
CA MET A 32 -1.42 10.51 9.17
C MET A 32 -2.80 10.73 8.57
N ASP A 33 -3.44 11.82 8.97
CA ASP A 33 -4.81 12.17 8.57
C ASP A 33 -4.98 12.35 7.06
N ILE A 34 -3.91 12.62 6.33
CA ILE A 34 -3.98 12.77 4.87
C ILE A 34 -4.21 11.44 4.15
N VAL A 35 -3.95 10.31 4.81
CA VAL A 35 -4.32 9.00 4.27
C VAL A 35 -5.81 8.82 4.49
N LYS A 36 -6.56 8.90 3.40
CA LYS A 36 -8.02 8.86 3.43
C LYS A 36 -8.57 7.47 3.69
N SER A 37 -7.94 6.46 3.11
CA SER A 37 -8.27 5.06 3.39
C SER A 37 -7.06 4.17 3.14
N PHE A 38 -7.05 3.05 3.82
CA PHE A 38 -6.01 2.04 3.69
C PHE A 38 -6.65 0.66 3.73
N VAL A 39 -6.41 -0.10 2.68
CA VAL A 39 -6.94 -1.46 2.54
C VAL A 39 -5.79 -2.38 2.17
N TRP A 40 -5.74 -3.55 2.74
CA TRP A 40 -4.76 -4.54 2.31
C TRP A 40 -5.37 -5.95 2.39
N GLY A 41 -4.75 -6.86 1.67
CA GLY A 41 -5.15 -8.25 1.71
C GLY A 41 -4.02 -9.16 1.28
N GLU A 42 -4.16 -10.41 1.65
CA GLU A 42 -3.24 -11.47 1.24
C GLU A 42 -3.92 -12.34 0.20
N ASP A 43 -3.19 -12.68 -0.87
CA ASP A 43 -3.70 -13.55 -1.92
C ASP A 43 -4.00 -14.94 -1.37
N ILE A 44 -5.13 -15.51 -1.77
CA ILE A 44 -5.52 -16.84 -1.30
C ILE A 44 -5.65 -17.89 -2.42
N GLU A 45 -6.14 -17.48 -3.59
CA GLU A 45 -6.48 -18.46 -4.64
C GLU A 45 -6.19 -18.02 -6.06
N SER A 46 -5.39 -16.98 -6.28
CA SER A 46 -5.13 -16.54 -7.65
C SER A 46 -4.28 -17.57 -8.41
N HIS A 47 -4.34 -17.50 -9.73
CA HIS A 47 -3.56 -18.37 -10.60
C HIS A 47 -2.06 -18.10 -10.40
N GLU A 48 -1.32 -19.12 -10.06
CA GLU A 48 0.09 -19.03 -9.68
C GLU A 48 0.96 -18.31 -10.71
N MET A 49 0.78 -18.62 -11.99
CA MET A 49 1.55 -17.99 -13.07
C MET A 49 1.27 -16.48 -13.16
N LEU A 50 0.04 -16.08 -12.94
CA LEU A 50 -0.37 -14.68 -13.03
C LEU A 50 -0.01 -13.89 -11.78
N ARG A 51 0.01 -14.55 -10.63
CA ARG A 51 0.39 -13.94 -9.36
C ARG A 51 1.86 -13.56 -9.31
N GLN A 52 2.71 -14.28 -10.01
CA GLN A 52 4.15 -13.99 -10.12
C GLN A 52 4.89 -13.91 -8.77
N GLY A 53 4.43 -14.67 -7.78
CA GLY A 53 5.08 -14.73 -6.48
C GLY A 53 4.67 -13.65 -5.48
N PHE A 54 3.90 -12.66 -5.90
CA PHE A 54 3.40 -11.63 -4.98
C PHE A 54 2.35 -12.23 -4.05
N THR A 55 2.38 -11.83 -2.79
CA THR A 55 1.51 -12.42 -1.77
C THR A 55 0.56 -11.41 -1.14
N HIS A 56 0.92 -10.14 -1.13
CA HIS A 56 0.14 -9.09 -0.46
C HIS A 56 -0.11 -7.92 -1.37
N ALA A 57 -1.24 -7.28 -1.19
CA ALA A 57 -1.61 -6.06 -1.90
C ALA A 57 -2.03 -5.00 -0.90
N PHE A 58 -1.56 -3.78 -1.10
CA PHE A 58 -1.88 -2.63 -0.26
C PHE A 58 -2.40 -1.51 -1.13
N MET A 59 -3.48 -0.88 -0.71
CA MET A 59 -4.06 0.25 -1.43
C MET A 59 -4.31 1.39 -0.46
N MET A 60 -3.68 2.53 -0.72
CA MET A 60 -3.96 3.76 0.01
C MET A 60 -4.67 4.74 -0.90
N THR A 61 -5.56 5.53 -0.33
CA THR A 61 -6.30 6.55 -1.04
C THR A 61 -5.99 7.91 -0.44
N PHE A 62 -5.72 8.87 -1.32
CA PHE A 62 -5.49 10.27 -0.95
C PHE A 62 -6.48 11.16 -1.72
N SER A 63 -6.76 12.34 -1.20
CA SER A 63 -7.65 13.28 -1.88
C SER A 63 -7.04 13.84 -3.16
N SER A 64 -5.71 13.90 -3.22
CA SER A 64 -4.98 14.47 -4.36
C SER A 64 -3.58 13.91 -4.45
N LYS A 65 -2.95 14.15 -5.60
CA LYS A 65 -1.53 13.82 -5.80
C LYS A 65 -0.65 14.60 -4.83
N ASP A 66 -1.02 15.84 -4.53
CA ASP A 66 -0.25 16.67 -3.59
C ASP A 66 -0.25 16.08 -2.19
N ASP A 67 -1.39 15.57 -1.74
CA ASP A 67 -1.49 14.88 -0.44
C ASP A 67 -0.62 13.61 -0.41
N TYR A 68 -0.61 12.87 -1.50
CA TYR A 68 0.28 11.71 -1.63
C TYR A 68 1.74 12.14 -1.53
N GLY A 69 2.13 13.23 -2.20
CA GLY A 69 3.48 13.77 -2.11
C GLY A 69 3.86 14.16 -0.69
N ALA A 70 2.94 14.79 0.03
CA ALA A 70 3.15 15.15 1.43
C ALA A 70 3.34 13.91 2.32
N PHE A 71 2.58 12.85 2.05
CA PHE A 71 2.71 11.56 2.74
C PHE A 71 4.11 10.97 2.52
N VAL A 72 4.54 10.89 1.26
CA VAL A 72 5.82 10.29 0.88
C VAL A 72 7.00 11.01 1.55
N SER A 73 6.95 12.32 1.62
CA SER A 73 8.04 13.12 2.20
C SER A 73 7.98 13.24 3.72
N HIS A 74 6.90 12.78 4.34
CA HIS A 74 6.75 12.88 5.79
C HIS A 74 7.81 12.00 6.50
N PRO A 75 8.45 12.52 7.58
CA PRO A 75 9.47 11.74 8.29
C PRO A 75 9.03 10.35 8.74
N ASN A 76 7.79 10.21 9.17
CA ASN A 76 7.26 8.91 9.60
C ASN A 76 7.23 7.89 8.46
N HIS A 77 6.88 8.35 7.25
CA HIS A 77 6.90 7.49 6.06
C HIS A 77 8.33 7.13 5.67
N VAL A 78 9.23 8.09 5.70
CA VAL A 78 10.65 7.86 5.36
C VAL A 78 11.24 6.79 6.30
N GLU A 79 10.98 6.90 7.59
CA GLU A 79 11.44 5.93 8.57
C GLU A 79 10.84 4.54 8.33
N PHE A 80 9.53 4.47 8.12
CA PHE A 80 8.85 3.22 7.85
C PHE A 80 9.34 2.57 6.56
N SER A 81 9.56 3.36 5.51
CA SER A 81 10.01 2.84 4.22
C SER A 81 11.36 2.14 4.31
N SER A 82 12.24 2.57 5.19
CA SER A 82 13.51 1.92 5.44
C SER A 82 13.29 0.50 6.00
N THR A 83 12.39 0.36 6.98
CA THR A 83 12.02 -0.92 7.57
C THR A 83 11.32 -1.81 6.54
N PHE A 84 10.41 -1.22 5.79
CA PHE A 84 9.63 -1.95 4.78
C PHE A 84 10.54 -2.50 3.68
N SER A 85 11.44 -1.66 3.17
CA SER A 85 12.38 -2.06 2.10
C SER A 85 13.24 -3.24 2.53
N ALA A 86 13.67 -3.26 3.80
CA ALA A 86 14.48 -4.35 4.32
C ALA A 86 13.69 -5.66 4.41
N ALA A 87 12.37 -5.59 4.48
CA ALA A 87 11.50 -6.75 4.67
C ALA A 87 11.03 -7.38 3.36
N ILE A 88 11.13 -6.66 2.24
CA ILE A 88 10.56 -7.13 0.97
C ILE A 88 11.62 -7.74 0.05
N ASP A 89 11.21 -8.82 -0.64
CA ASP A 89 11.98 -9.46 -1.68
C ASP A 89 11.78 -8.75 -3.01
N LYS A 90 10.52 -8.46 -3.35
CA LYS A 90 10.19 -7.66 -4.54
C LYS A 90 8.87 -6.94 -4.35
N ALA A 91 8.69 -5.85 -5.07
CA ALA A 91 7.47 -5.06 -5.03
C ALA A 91 7.18 -4.42 -6.38
N VAL A 92 5.91 -4.14 -6.60
CA VAL A 92 5.44 -3.32 -7.72
C VAL A 92 4.66 -2.17 -7.14
N LEU A 93 4.93 -0.98 -7.64
CA LEU A 93 4.26 0.25 -7.24
C LEU A 93 3.53 0.84 -8.43
N LEU A 94 2.28 1.20 -8.23
CA LEU A 94 1.50 1.97 -9.21
C LEU A 94 0.81 3.11 -8.49
N ASP A 95 1.02 4.32 -8.97
CA ASP A 95 0.44 5.53 -8.40
C ASP A 95 -0.36 6.24 -9.49
N PHE A 96 -1.65 6.43 -9.25
CA PHE A 96 -2.52 6.93 -10.32
C PHE A 96 -3.75 7.66 -9.78
N PRO A 97 -4.26 8.66 -10.54
CA PRO A 97 -5.57 9.21 -10.25
C PRO A 97 -6.63 8.17 -10.64
N ALA A 98 -7.57 7.92 -9.75
CA ALA A 98 -8.59 6.90 -9.97
C ALA A 98 -9.56 7.31 -11.06
N VAL A 99 -9.90 6.38 -11.95
CA VAL A 99 -10.97 6.55 -12.90
C VAL A 99 -12.11 5.64 -12.47
N THR A 100 -13.22 6.22 -12.05
CA THR A 100 -14.37 5.45 -11.59
C THR A 100 -15.30 5.19 -12.77
N ILE A 101 -15.42 3.93 -13.16
CA ILE A 101 -16.29 3.54 -14.27
C ILE A 101 -17.69 3.24 -13.76
N LYS A 102 -17.79 2.69 -12.56
CA LYS A 102 -19.07 2.32 -11.98
C LYS A 102 -19.01 2.47 -10.46
N THR A 103 -20.06 3.04 -9.89
CA THR A 103 -20.20 3.18 -8.44
C THR A 103 -21.46 2.45 -8.00
N THR A 104 -21.35 1.68 -6.91
CA THR A 104 -22.50 1.04 -6.32
C THR A 104 -22.98 1.90 -5.16
N THR A 105 -24.23 2.34 -5.24
CA THR A 105 -24.89 3.02 -4.12
C THR A 105 -25.91 2.04 -3.56
N ALA A 106 -25.68 1.58 -2.37
CA ALA A 106 -26.60 0.63 -1.74
C ALA A 106 -27.45 1.36 -0.70
#